data_380820c2028d9f21ea3e211b1a9b775b
#
_entry.id   380820c2028d9f21ea3e211b1a9b775b
#
_cell.length_a   1.000
_cell.length_b   1.000
_cell.length_c   1.000
_cell.angle_alpha   90.00
_cell.angle_beta   90.00
_cell.angle_gamma   90.00
#
_symmetry.space_group_name_H-M   'P 1'
#
loop_
_entity.id
_entity.type
_entity.pdbx_description
1 polymer ?
#
loop_
_entity_poly.entity_id
_entity_poly.type
_entity_poly.pdbx_seq_one_letter_code
_entity_poly.pdbx_strand_id
1 'polypeptide(L)'
;GGLKGRLKGFAKGAGAIAAGGIFGGPEGAIGGAIGLKVGGPAGAAVGAAIGAQVGMVRQQIAGLAEYSAALGLQRKALKLVIGDTKRYEQSQKFLLSTSRELAIPQEIITRQFTSLTASVVGAGQSVSDAEKVFQAIAAGIRGTGGNLEDMKAAMRATSQVFSKGKVSAEELRQQLGERLPGAFTLFADSMDMTPAMLDKALEQGKVTLDDFMKFAKKLFSTYGENSKILAQGPEAAGDRLKTEMSELKDNVGKL
;
A
#
# COMPACT_ATOMS: atom_id res chain seq x y z
N GLY A 1 -2.73 -60.76 -19.06
CA GLY A 1 -2.70 -59.32 -18.82
C GLY A 1 -1.79 -58.63 -19.84
N GLY A 2 -2.31 -58.55 -21.05
CA GLY A 2 -1.53 -58.20 -22.22
C GLY A 2 -1.18 -56.73 -22.39
N LEU A 3 -0.41 -56.45 -23.40
CA LEU A 3 0.11 -55.15 -23.86
C LEU A 3 -0.93 -54.01 -23.80
N LYS A 4 -2.21 -54.32 -24.09
CA LYS A 4 -3.35 -53.37 -23.99
C LYS A 4 -3.62 -52.85 -22.57
N GLY A 5 -3.42 -53.66 -21.52
CA GLY A 5 -3.58 -53.22 -20.12
C GLY A 5 -2.43 -52.29 -19.67
N ARG A 6 -1.21 -52.58 -20.14
CA ARG A 6 -0.03 -51.75 -19.90
C ARG A 6 -0.09 -50.40 -20.63
N LEU A 7 -0.59 -50.40 -21.87
CA LEU A 7 -0.81 -49.17 -22.65
C LEU A 7 -1.90 -48.27 -22.05
N LYS A 8 -3.01 -48.85 -21.56
CA LYS A 8 -4.05 -48.12 -20.84
C LYS A 8 -3.54 -47.50 -19.52
N GLY A 9 -2.67 -48.22 -18.79
CA GLY A 9 -2.02 -47.72 -17.57
C GLY A 9 -1.05 -46.58 -17.88
N PHE A 10 -0.30 -46.70 -18.96
CA PHE A 10 0.64 -45.65 -19.41
C PHE A 10 -0.09 -44.35 -19.84
N ALA A 11 -1.20 -44.48 -20.58
CA ALA A 11 -2.02 -43.34 -20.99
C ALA A 11 -2.64 -42.62 -19.80
N LYS A 12 -3.12 -43.35 -18.78
CA LYS A 12 -3.65 -42.73 -17.53
C LYS A 12 -2.56 -42.05 -16.71
N GLY A 13 -1.37 -42.62 -16.65
CA GLY A 13 -0.24 -42.03 -15.92
C GLY A 13 0.30 -40.78 -16.64
N ALA A 14 0.40 -40.84 -17.98
CA ALA A 14 0.78 -39.67 -18.80
C ALA A 14 -0.25 -38.51 -18.66
N GLY A 15 -1.54 -38.85 -18.64
CA GLY A 15 -2.60 -37.86 -18.37
C GLY A 15 -2.50 -37.20 -16.98
N ALA A 16 -2.18 -37.98 -15.95
CA ALA A 16 -1.99 -37.46 -14.60
C ALA A 16 -0.74 -36.56 -14.49
N ILE A 17 0.35 -36.91 -15.18
CA ILE A 17 1.57 -36.09 -15.25
C ILE A 17 1.28 -34.78 -16.00
N ALA A 18 0.57 -34.85 -17.13
CA ALA A 18 0.18 -33.67 -17.88
C ALA A 18 -0.77 -32.75 -17.08
N ALA A 19 -1.77 -33.34 -16.42
CA ALA A 19 -2.68 -32.58 -15.56
C ALA A 19 -1.93 -31.93 -14.39
N GLY A 20 -0.99 -32.61 -13.74
CA GLY A 20 -0.14 -32.07 -12.70
C GLY A 20 0.71 -30.89 -13.19
N GLY A 21 1.23 -30.94 -14.42
CA GLY A 21 1.96 -29.84 -15.05
C GLY A 21 1.07 -28.64 -15.40
N ILE A 22 -0.18 -28.91 -15.79
CA ILE A 22 -1.14 -27.83 -16.12
C ILE A 22 -1.62 -27.10 -14.86
N PHE A 23 -1.94 -27.82 -13.78
CA PHE A 23 -2.51 -27.24 -12.55
C PHE A 23 -1.46 -26.98 -11.46
N GLY A 24 -0.33 -27.64 -11.47
CA GLY A 24 0.71 -27.58 -10.42
C GLY A 24 2.08 -27.15 -10.92
N GLY A 25 2.20 -26.72 -12.16
CA GLY A 25 3.48 -26.29 -12.73
C GLY A 25 4.51 -27.43 -12.83
N PRO A 26 5.83 -27.09 -12.88
CA PRO A 26 6.91 -28.06 -13.00
C PRO A 26 6.93 -29.08 -11.84
N GLU A 27 6.61 -28.67 -10.62
CA GLU A 27 6.60 -29.51 -9.43
C GLU A 27 5.51 -30.58 -9.50
N GLY A 28 4.34 -30.25 -10.03
CA GLY A 28 3.26 -31.20 -10.26
C GLY A 28 3.62 -32.25 -11.31
N ALA A 29 4.28 -31.85 -12.37
CA ALA A 29 4.77 -32.77 -13.43
C ALA A 29 5.86 -33.71 -12.88
N ILE A 30 6.82 -33.20 -12.09
CA ILE A 30 7.88 -34.01 -11.46
C ILE A 30 7.29 -34.99 -10.47
N GLY A 31 6.38 -34.53 -9.59
CA GLY A 31 5.70 -35.40 -8.62
C GLY A 31 4.93 -36.53 -9.30
N GLY A 32 4.21 -36.24 -10.40
CA GLY A 32 3.51 -37.23 -11.19
C GLY A 32 4.45 -38.26 -11.85
N ALA A 33 5.61 -37.83 -12.36
CA ALA A 33 6.60 -38.71 -12.93
C ALA A 33 7.24 -39.66 -11.89
N ILE A 34 7.57 -39.17 -10.70
CA ILE A 34 8.07 -39.96 -9.58
C ILE A 34 6.99 -40.94 -9.12
N GLY A 35 5.77 -40.48 -8.91
CA GLY A 35 4.66 -41.30 -8.49
C GLY A 35 4.35 -42.45 -9.46
N LEU A 36 4.47 -42.21 -10.78
CA LEU A 36 4.30 -43.21 -11.81
C LEU A 36 5.33 -44.33 -11.69
N LYS A 37 6.60 -44.00 -11.37
CA LYS A 37 7.66 -45.00 -11.18
C LYS A 37 7.43 -45.87 -9.96
N VAL A 38 6.88 -45.33 -8.88
CA VAL A 38 6.72 -46.01 -7.60
C VAL A 38 5.40 -46.77 -7.51
N GLY A 39 4.31 -46.15 -7.93
CA GLY A 39 2.93 -46.66 -7.72
C GLY A 39 2.10 -46.78 -9.00
N GLY A 40 2.71 -46.74 -10.19
CA GLY A 40 1.99 -46.80 -11.47
C GLY A 40 1.03 -45.64 -11.65
N PRO A 41 -0.10 -45.80 -12.39
CA PRO A 41 -1.03 -44.70 -12.67
C PRO A 41 -1.66 -44.04 -11.44
N ALA A 42 -1.92 -44.81 -10.39
CA ALA A 42 -2.44 -44.30 -9.12
C ALA A 42 -1.38 -43.48 -8.38
N GLY A 43 -0.13 -43.97 -8.35
CA GLY A 43 1.00 -43.21 -7.82
C GLY A 43 1.28 -41.93 -8.57
N ALA A 44 1.11 -41.91 -9.92
CA ALA A 44 1.26 -40.72 -10.72
C ALA A 44 0.23 -39.61 -10.33
N ALA A 45 -1.03 -39.99 -10.09
CA ALA A 45 -2.06 -39.04 -9.69
C ALA A 45 -1.76 -38.43 -8.30
N VAL A 46 -1.37 -39.27 -7.32
CA VAL A 46 -0.99 -38.82 -5.98
C VAL A 46 0.26 -37.93 -6.03
N GLY A 47 1.30 -38.37 -6.75
CA GLY A 47 2.54 -37.63 -6.89
C GLY A 47 2.33 -36.26 -7.57
N ALA A 48 1.47 -36.18 -8.60
CA ALA A 48 1.10 -34.92 -9.25
C ALA A 48 0.37 -33.97 -8.29
N ALA A 49 -0.55 -34.50 -7.47
CA ALA A 49 -1.28 -33.69 -6.50
C ALA A 49 -0.34 -33.13 -5.40
N ILE A 50 0.56 -33.95 -4.87
CA ILE A 50 1.57 -33.50 -3.88
C ILE A 50 2.51 -32.46 -4.50
N GLY A 51 3.02 -32.71 -5.72
CA GLY A 51 3.89 -31.77 -6.43
C GLY A 51 3.21 -30.44 -6.69
N ALA A 52 1.92 -30.44 -7.08
CA ALA A 52 1.12 -29.23 -7.26
C ALA A 52 1.00 -28.41 -5.96
N GLN A 53 0.76 -29.05 -4.82
CA GLN A 53 0.72 -28.39 -3.54
C GLN A 53 2.07 -27.76 -3.16
N VAL A 54 3.17 -28.48 -3.38
CA VAL A 54 4.53 -27.96 -3.15
C VAL A 54 4.80 -26.74 -4.05
N GLY A 55 4.38 -26.79 -5.31
CA GLY A 55 4.51 -25.65 -6.24
C GLY A 55 3.74 -24.42 -5.76
N MET A 56 2.50 -24.57 -5.30
CA MET A 56 1.71 -23.47 -4.73
C MET A 56 2.36 -22.86 -3.48
N VAL A 57 2.83 -23.67 -2.55
CA VAL A 57 3.52 -23.20 -1.34
C VAL A 57 4.80 -22.45 -1.72
N ARG A 58 5.59 -22.98 -2.65
CA ARG A 58 6.82 -22.32 -3.13
C ARG A 58 6.53 -20.97 -3.77
N GLN A 59 5.49 -20.85 -4.58
CA GLN A 59 5.07 -19.60 -5.19
C GLN A 59 4.63 -18.58 -4.14
N GLN A 60 3.90 -19.00 -3.10
CA GLN A 60 3.52 -18.13 -1.99
C GLN A 60 4.74 -17.63 -1.21
N ILE A 61 5.71 -18.51 -0.93
CA ILE A 61 6.96 -18.14 -0.23
C ILE A 61 7.77 -17.14 -1.09
N ALA A 62 7.88 -17.36 -2.39
CA ALA A 62 8.55 -16.42 -3.30
C ALA A 62 7.89 -15.04 -3.28
N GLY A 63 6.55 -14.99 -3.33
CA GLY A 63 5.80 -13.73 -3.23
C GLY A 63 5.98 -13.00 -1.89
N LEU A 64 6.14 -13.73 -0.79
CA LEU A 64 6.45 -13.15 0.52
C LEU A 64 7.86 -12.55 0.55
N ALA A 65 8.85 -13.25 -0.02
CA ALA A 65 10.22 -12.76 -0.10
C ALA A 65 10.33 -11.49 -0.95
N GLU A 66 9.68 -11.46 -2.11
CA GLU A 66 9.62 -10.27 -2.97
C GLU A 66 8.96 -9.08 -2.27
N TYR A 67 7.83 -9.31 -1.59
CA TYR A 67 7.15 -8.29 -0.80
C TYR A 67 8.05 -7.72 0.30
N SER A 68 8.68 -8.59 1.08
CA SER A 68 9.57 -8.18 2.18
C SER A 68 10.79 -7.41 1.66
N ALA A 69 11.38 -7.84 0.54
CA ALA A 69 12.50 -7.14 -0.10
C ALA A 69 12.06 -5.74 -0.59
N ALA A 70 10.92 -5.63 -1.25
CA ALA A 70 10.39 -4.35 -1.73
C ALA A 70 10.09 -3.37 -0.59
N LEU A 71 9.45 -3.85 0.49
CA LEU A 71 9.19 -3.03 1.68
C LEU A 71 10.50 -2.64 2.39
N GLY A 72 11.47 -3.55 2.43
CA GLY A 72 12.81 -3.30 2.96
C GLY A 72 13.54 -2.17 2.21
N LEU A 73 13.44 -2.13 0.88
CA LEU A 73 13.98 -1.05 0.06
C LEU A 73 13.29 0.30 0.35
N GLN A 74 11.96 0.31 0.49
CA GLN A 74 11.21 1.52 0.85
C GLN A 74 11.62 2.05 2.23
N ARG A 75 11.80 1.16 3.21
CA ARG A 75 12.28 1.51 4.56
C ARG A 75 13.69 2.07 4.55
N LYS A 76 14.59 1.52 3.72
CA LYS A 76 15.94 2.06 3.51
C LYS A 76 15.88 3.47 2.90
N ALA A 77 15.04 3.68 1.89
CA ALA A 77 14.84 5.00 1.29
C ALA A 77 14.33 6.01 2.33
N LEU A 78 13.34 5.65 3.15
CA LEU A 78 12.83 6.50 4.22
C LEU A 78 13.93 6.84 5.25
N LYS A 79 14.75 5.85 5.65
CA LYS A 79 15.87 6.07 6.58
C LYS A 79 16.89 7.06 6.02
N LEU A 80 17.18 6.99 4.71
CA LEU A 80 18.08 7.95 4.05
C LEU A 80 17.49 9.36 4.02
N VAL A 81 16.20 9.50 3.74
CA VAL A 81 15.50 10.79 3.72
C VAL A 81 15.49 11.44 5.11
N ILE A 82 15.24 10.66 6.17
CA ILE A 82 15.18 11.16 7.54
C ILE A 82 16.58 11.46 8.09
N GLY A 83 17.59 10.66 7.74
CA GLY A 83 19.00 10.83 8.14
C GLY A 83 19.32 10.43 9.59
N ASP A 84 18.41 10.66 10.55
CA ASP A 84 18.57 10.35 11.97
C ASP A 84 17.91 9.01 12.33
N THR A 85 18.65 8.13 13.01
CA THR A 85 18.17 6.77 13.32
C THR A 85 17.02 6.79 14.34
N LYS A 86 17.10 7.61 15.40
CA LYS A 86 16.08 7.69 16.43
C LYS A 86 14.77 8.26 15.86
N ARG A 87 14.90 9.29 15.02
CA ARG A 87 13.76 9.88 14.32
C ARG A 87 13.11 8.90 13.35
N TYR A 88 13.93 8.12 12.63
CA TYR A 88 13.43 7.04 11.77
C TYR A 88 12.62 5.99 12.55
N GLU A 89 13.10 5.54 13.71
CA GLU A 89 12.36 4.59 14.57
C GLU A 89 11.02 5.17 15.04
N GLN A 90 10.98 6.45 15.40
CA GLN A 90 9.74 7.14 15.75
C GLN A 90 8.77 7.17 14.57
N SER A 91 9.26 7.51 13.37
CA SER A 91 8.44 7.52 12.16
C SER A 91 7.94 6.11 11.78
N GLN A 92 8.72 5.04 12.03
CA GLN A 92 8.23 3.67 11.82
C GLN A 92 7.06 3.33 12.75
N LYS A 93 7.12 3.74 14.02
CA LYS A 93 5.99 3.57 14.97
C LYS A 93 4.77 4.37 14.54
N PHE A 94 4.98 5.61 14.12
CA PHE A 94 3.92 6.46 13.55
C PHE A 94 3.25 5.80 12.34
N LEU A 95 4.03 5.29 11.38
CA LEU A 95 3.50 4.62 10.20
C LEU A 95 2.69 3.37 10.54
N LEU A 96 3.16 2.57 11.50
CA LEU A 96 2.45 1.36 11.93
C LEU A 96 1.11 1.70 12.59
N SER A 97 1.07 2.69 13.49
CA SER A 97 -0.19 3.10 14.12
C SER A 97 -1.17 3.69 13.11
N THR A 98 -0.70 4.59 12.24
CA THR A 98 -1.53 5.21 11.20
C THR A 98 -2.04 4.19 10.17
N SER A 99 -1.21 3.20 9.82
CA SER A 99 -1.60 2.07 8.96
C SER A 99 -2.83 1.34 9.51
N ARG A 100 -2.79 0.99 10.80
CA ARG A 100 -3.89 0.29 11.49
C ARG A 100 -5.12 1.17 11.69
N GLU A 101 -4.91 2.41 12.12
CA GLU A 101 -6.00 3.35 12.39
C GLU A 101 -6.79 3.69 11.12
N LEU A 102 -6.12 3.86 10.00
CA LEU A 102 -6.74 4.33 8.76
C LEU A 102 -6.87 3.23 7.68
N ALA A 103 -6.57 1.99 8.01
CA ALA A 103 -6.61 0.85 7.09
C ALA A 103 -5.79 1.10 5.80
N ILE A 104 -4.51 1.47 5.97
CA ILE A 104 -3.58 1.73 4.86
C ILE A 104 -2.48 0.66 4.85
N PRO A 105 -2.35 -0.18 3.81
CA PRO A 105 -1.31 -1.19 3.72
C PRO A 105 0.12 -0.63 3.86
N GLN A 106 1.02 -1.40 4.50
CA GLN A 106 2.38 -0.97 4.87
C GLN A 106 3.21 -0.47 3.67
N GLU A 107 3.10 -1.13 2.52
CA GLU A 107 3.81 -0.73 1.31
C GLU A 107 3.30 0.61 0.75
N ILE A 108 2.01 0.88 0.89
CA ILE A 108 1.40 2.15 0.43
C ILE A 108 1.81 3.28 1.36
N ILE A 109 1.60 3.10 2.68
CA ILE A 109 1.89 4.16 3.65
C ILE A 109 3.37 4.52 3.66
N THR A 110 4.27 3.53 3.63
CA THR A 110 5.71 3.78 3.64
C THR A 110 6.15 4.54 2.39
N ARG A 111 5.66 4.15 1.21
CA ARG A 111 6.00 4.82 -0.06
C ARG A 111 5.51 6.26 -0.08
N GLN A 112 4.24 6.49 0.25
CA GLN A 112 3.65 7.83 0.20
C GLN A 112 4.30 8.75 1.25
N PHE A 113 4.54 8.25 2.45
CA PHE A 113 5.21 9.01 3.49
C PHE A 113 6.67 9.34 3.13
N THR A 114 7.41 8.42 2.52
CA THR A 114 8.79 8.68 2.06
C THR A 114 8.82 9.82 1.05
N SER A 115 7.93 9.81 0.06
CA SER A 115 7.84 10.87 -0.95
C SER A 115 7.48 12.22 -0.33
N LEU A 116 6.45 12.26 0.54
CA LEU A 116 6.05 13.47 1.23
C LEU A 116 7.17 14.01 2.12
N THR A 117 7.81 13.15 2.92
CA THR A 117 8.90 13.55 3.82
C THR A 117 10.07 14.15 3.03
N ALA A 118 10.45 13.57 1.90
CA ALA A 118 11.48 14.12 1.04
C ALA A 118 11.14 15.54 0.58
N SER A 119 9.90 15.79 0.17
CA SER A 119 9.44 17.13 -0.26
C SER A 119 9.36 18.11 0.92
N VAL A 120 8.84 17.69 2.06
CA VAL A 120 8.68 18.53 3.26
C VAL A 120 10.04 18.93 3.84
N VAL A 121 10.95 17.96 4.00
CA VAL A 121 12.33 18.21 4.48
C VAL A 121 13.12 19.04 3.46
N GLY A 122 12.96 18.75 2.16
CA GLY A 122 13.57 19.54 1.08
C GLY A 122 13.09 21.00 1.05
N ALA A 123 11.89 21.28 1.54
CA ALA A 123 11.35 22.62 1.73
C ALA A 123 11.78 23.30 3.05
N GLY A 124 12.66 22.67 3.83
CA GLY A 124 13.17 23.21 5.09
C GLY A 124 12.29 22.95 6.33
N GLN A 125 11.22 22.16 6.19
CA GLN A 125 10.35 21.78 7.29
C GLN A 125 10.87 20.50 7.98
N SER A 126 10.32 20.16 9.14
CA SER A 126 10.76 19.00 9.92
C SER A 126 10.06 17.69 9.48
N VAL A 127 10.67 16.55 9.83
CA VAL A 127 10.02 15.22 9.69
C VAL A 127 8.72 15.16 10.53
N SER A 128 8.67 15.87 11.67
CA SER A 128 7.44 15.98 12.47
C SER A 128 6.32 16.69 11.71
N ASP A 129 6.64 17.69 10.92
CA ASP A 129 5.66 18.38 10.10
C ASP A 129 5.19 17.49 8.94
N ALA A 130 6.08 16.67 8.36
CA ALA A 130 5.69 15.65 7.39
C ALA A 130 4.69 14.64 8.00
N GLU A 131 4.88 14.19 9.24
CA GLU A 131 3.94 13.30 9.94
C GLU A 131 2.57 13.96 10.14
N LYS A 132 2.55 15.23 10.60
CA LYS A 132 1.30 15.98 10.79
C LYS A 132 0.53 16.17 9.47
N VAL A 133 1.23 16.56 8.42
CA VAL A 133 0.65 16.74 7.09
C VAL A 133 0.13 15.40 6.55
N PHE A 134 0.93 14.34 6.65
CA PHE A 134 0.52 13.01 6.20
C PHE A 134 -0.75 12.54 6.90
N GLN A 135 -0.77 12.63 8.23
CA GLN A 135 -1.92 12.21 9.03
C GLN A 135 -3.16 13.03 8.70
N ALA A 136 -3.01 14.35 8.52
CA ALA A 136 -4.12 15.24 8.20
C ALA A 136 -4.74 14.92 6.83
N ILE A 137 -3.92 14.76 5.79
CA ILE A 137 -4.39 14.42 4.44
C ILE A 137 -5.02 13.02 4.42
N ALA A 138 -4.37 12.03 5.05
CA ALA A 138 -4.91 10.68 5.14
C ALA A 138 -6.25 10.63 5.89
N ALA A 139 -6.34 11.35 7.01
CA ALA A 139 -7.58 11.48 7.78
C ALA A 139 -8.67 12.23 6.99
N GLY A 140 -8.32 13.30 6.28
CA GLY A 140 -9.24 14.04 5.43
C GLY A 140 -9.87 13.15 4.34
N ILE A 141 -9.03 12.44 3.59
CA ILE A 141 -9.49 11.52 2.55
C ILE A 141 -10.37 10.41 3.13
N ARG A 142 -9.91 9.73 4.17
CA ARG A 142 -10.67 8.64 4.81
C ARG A 142 -11.94 9.16 5.46
N GLY A 143 -11.88 10.33 6.13
CA GLY A 143 -13.02 10.96 6.81
C GLY A 143 -14.10 11.51 5.87
N THR A 144 -13.81 11.69 4.60
CA THR A 144 -14.77 12.03 3.54
C THR A 144 -15.21 10.82 2.70
N GLY A 145 -14.80 9.60 3.08
CA GLY A 145 -15.16 8.37 2.38
C GLY A 145 -14.26 8.03 1.19
N GLY A 146 -13.14 8.74 1.01
CA GLY A 146 -12.19 8.48 -0.07
C GLY A 146 -11.43 7.16 0.11
N ASN A 147 -11.00 6.59 -1.01
CA ASN A 147 -10.29 5.31 -1.08
C ASN A 147 -8.77 5.47 -1.12
N LEU A 148 -8.03 4.36 -1.24
CA LEU A 148 -6.56 4.38 -1.30
C LEU A 148 -5.99 5.09 -2.53
N GLU A 149 -6.69 5.11 -3.66
CA GLU A 149 -6.24 5.82 -4.87
C GLU A 149 -6.40 7.34 -4.69
N ASP A 150 -7.50 7.78 -4.07
CA ASP A 150 -7.69 9.18 -3.71
C ASP A 150 -6.59 9.65 -2.74
N MET A 151 -6.25 8.80 -1.77
CA MET A 151 -5.16 9.09 -0.83
C MET A 151 -3.80 9.21 -1.53
N LYS A 152 -3.46 8.32 -2.46
CA LYS A 152 -2.22 8.40 -3.24
C LYS A 152 -2.16 9.68 -4.07
N ALA A 153 -3.27 10.06 -4.70
CA ALA A 153 -3.37 11.26 -5.51
C ALA A 153 -3.22 12.53 -4.65
N ALA A 154 -3.91 12.59 -3.50
CA ALA A 154 -3.82 13.71 -2.57
C ALA A 154 -2.41 13.86 -1.97
N MET A 155 -1.76 12.75 -1.61
CA MET A 155 -0.37 12.76 -1.12
C MET A 155 0.61 13.26 -2.19
N ARG A 156 0.39 12.89 -3.46
CA ARG A 156 1.20 13.40 -4.58
C ARG A 156 1.02 14.91 -4.75
N ALA A 157 -0.22 15.40 -4.75
CA ALA A 157 -0.52 16.84 -4.82
C ALA A 157 0.14 17.60 -3.66
N THR A 158 0.03 17.06 -2.46
CA THR A 158 0.67 17.65 -1.27
C THR A 158 2.19 17.68 -1.39
N SER A 159 2.81 16.59 -1.87
CA SER A 159 4.25 16.57 -2.12
C SER A 159 4.69 17.62 -3.14
N GLN A 160 3.87 17.88 -4.16
CA GLN A 160 4.14 18.94 -5.15
C GLN A 160 4.08 20.35 -4.55
N VAL A 161 3.11 20.62 -3.66
CA VAL A 161 3.04 21.88 -2.90
C VAL A 161 4.37 22.15 -2.19
N PHE A 162 4.86 21.18 -1.41
CA PHE A 162 6.12 21.34 -0.68
C PHE A 162 7.33 21.44 -1.62
N SER A 163 7.39 20.65 -2.70
CA SER A 163 8.48 20.71 -3.67
C SER A 163 8.54 22.06 -4.41
N LYS A 164 7.38 22.71 -4.67
CA LYS A 164 7.30 24.05 -5.27
C LYS A 164 7.56 25.17 -4.25
N GLY A 165 7.53 24.89 -2.96
CA GLY A 165 7.73 25.87 -1.89
C GLY A 165 6.58 26.86 -1.70
N LYS A 166 5.43 26.64 -2.35
CA LYS A 166 4.24 27.50 -2.29
C LYS A 166 2.97 26.70 -2.63
N VAL A 167 1.83 27.18 -2.15
CA VAL A 167 0.52 26.66 -2.52
C VAL A 167 0.04 27.36 -3.79
N SER A 168 -0.36 26.61 -4.81
CA SER A 168 -1.00 27.17 -6.00
C SER A 168 -2.46 26.74 -6.11
N ALA A 169 -3.23 27.48 -6.91
CA ALA A 169 -4.63 27.19 -7.17
C ALA A 169 -4.81 25.81 -7.84
N GLU A 170 -3.86 25.41 -8.69
CA GLU A 170 -3.87 24.11 -9.38
C GLU A 170 -3.84 22.94 -8.39
N GLU A 171 -2.85 22.93 -7.48
CA GLU A 171 -2.74 21.85 -6.49
C GLU A 171 -3.92 21.84 -5.53
N LEU A 172 -4.36 23.02 -5.08
CA LEU A 172 -5.41 23.09 -4.06
C LEU A 172 -6.80 22.82 -4.65
N ARG A 173 -7.16 23.41 -5.78
CA ARG A 173 -8.51 23.25 -6.38
C ARG A 173 -8.66 21.99 -7.20
N GLN A 174 -7.72 21.74 -8.11
CA GLN A 174 -7.85 20.64 -9.07
C GLN A 174 -7.37 19.34 -8.43
N GLN A 175 -6.11 19.27 -8.00
CA GLN A 175 -5.53 18.00 -7.58
C GLN A 175 -6.00 17.54 -6.18
N LEU A 176 -5.97 18.43 -5.19
CA LEU A 176 -6.40 18.12 -3.83
C LEU A 176 -7.92 18.21 -3.69
N GLY A 177 -8.53 19.26 -4.25
CA GLY A 177 -9.98 19.51 -4.17
C GLY A 177 -10.84 18.44 -4.83
N GLU A 178 -10.37 17.82 -5.92
CA GLU A 178 -11.06 16.69 -6.58
C GLU A 178 -11.10 15.43 -5.69
N ARG A 179 -10.12 15.26 -4.82
CA ARG A 179 -9.97 14.08 -3.94
C ARG A 179 -10.48 14.31 -2.53
N LEU A 180 -10.55 15.57 -2.12
CA LEU A 180 -10.96 15.99 -0.79
C LEU A 180 -12.05 17.06 -0.93
N PRO A 181 -13.33 16.67 -1.02
CA PRO A 181 -14.44 17.61 -1.11
C PRO A 181 -14.41 18.64 0.01
N GLY A 182 -14.57 19.92 -0.33
CA GLY A 182 -14.54 21.02 0.62
C GLY A 182 -13.14 21.49 1.04
N ALA A 183 -12.05 20.90 0.51
CA ALA A 183 -10.68 21.29 0.86
C ALA A 183 -10.42 22.79 0.66
N PHE A 184 -10.93 23.38 -0.40
CA PHE A 184 -10.74 24.81 -0.70
C PHE A 184 -11.38 25.72 0.35
N THR A 185 -12.64 25.42 0.72
CA THR A 185 -13.35 26.16 1.77
C THR A 185 -12.66 25.99 3.12
N LEU A 186 -12.29 24.76 3.45
CA LEU A 186 -11.60 24.47 4.71
C LEU A 186 -10.21 25.13 4.79
N PHE A 187 -9.54 25.29 3.65
CA PHE A 187 -8.28 26.02 3.57
C PHE A 187 -8.51 27.53 3.85
N ALA A 188 -9.52 28.12 3.19
CA ALA A 188 -9.90 29.51 3.44
C ALA A 188 -10.24 29.72 4.93
N ASP A 189 -11.06 28.86 5.51
CA ASP A 189 -11.42 28.91 6.94
C ASP A 189 -10.20 28.78 7.87
N SER A 190 -9.18 28.02 7.48
CA SER A 190 -7.95 27.87 8.28
C SER A 190 -7.09 29.12 8.33
N MET A 191 -7.35 30.08 7.43
CA MET A 191 -6.67 31.35 7.31
C MET A 191 -7.59 32.54 7.70
N ASP A 192 -8.77 32.28 8.24
CA ASP A 192 -9.80 33.29 8.51
C ASP A 192 -10.19 34.13 7.27
N MET A 193 -10.23 33.46 6.09
CA MET A 193 -10.53 34.07 4.80
C MET A 193 -11.84 33.52 4.21
N THR A 194 -12.48 34.31 3.35
CA THR A 194 -13.51 33.80 2.46
C THR A 194 -12.85 33.05 1.27
N PRO A 195 -13.56 32.12 0.59
CA PRO A 195 -13.05 31.47 -0.62
C PRO A 195 -12.56 32.48 -1.70
N ALA A 196 -13.25 33.61 -1.87
CA ALA A 196 -12.85 34.65 -2.82
C ALA A 196 -11.55 35.37 -2.40
N MET A 197 -11.34 35.58 -1.10
CA MET A 197 -10.07 36.15 -0.59
C MET A 197 -8.92 35.17 -0.77
N LEU A 198 -9.13 33.87 -0.52
CA LEU A 198 -8.14 32.84 -0.77
C LEU A 198 -7.76 32.76 -2.26
N ASP A 199 -8.73 32.83 -3.16
CA ASP A 199 -8.47 32.87 -4.60
C ASP A 199 -7.51 33.99 -4.98
N LYS A 200 -7.82 35.20 -4.55
CA LYS A 200 -6.97 36.36 -4.80
C LYS A 200 -5.57 36.21 -4.19
N ALA A 201 -5.47 35.59 -3.01
CA ALA A 201 -4.19 35.34 -2.37
C ALA A 201 -3.36 34.30 -3.15
N LEU A 202 -4.00 33.24 -3.68
CA LEU A 202 -3.36 32.24 -4.54
C LEU A 202 -2.88 32.85 -5.86
N GLU A 203 -3.69 33.66 -6.54
CA GLU A 203 -3.30 34.37 -7.75
C GLU A 203 -2.08 35.26 -7.52
N GLN A 204 -2.01 35.91 -6.36
CA GLN A 204 -0.89 36.75 -5.96
C GLN A 204 0.34 36.01 -5.45
N GLY A 205 0.27 34.67 -5.37
CA GLY A 205 1.35 33.83 -4.83
C GLY A 205 1.66 34.07 -3.34
N LYS A 206 0.67 34.55 -2.57
CA LYS A 206 0.82 34.90 -1.14
C LYS A 206 0.53 33.75 -0.18
N VAL A 207 0.04 32.63 -0.68
CA VAL A 207 -0.27 31.48 0.17
C VAL A 207 0.99 30.64 0.35
N THR A 208 1.42 30.52 1.60
CA THR A 208 2.71 29.94 1.99
C THR A 208 2.57 28.48 2.44
N LEU A 209 3.72 27.80 2.69
CA LEU A 209 3.74 26.47 3.31
C LEU A 209 3.24 26.52 4.77
N ASP A 210 3.46 27.61 5.49
CA ASP A 210 2.95 27.78 6.85
C ASP A 210 1.41 27.84 6.87
N ASP A 211 0.81 28.44 5.83
CA ASP A 211 -0.65 28.42 5.67
C ASP A 211 -1.15 27.01 5.34
N PHE A 212 -0.38 26.23 4.57
CA PHE A 212 -0.69 24.81 4.37
C PHE A 212 -0.62 24.01 5.68
N MET A 213 0.31 24.33 6.58
CA MET A 213 0.37 23.70 7.92
C MET A 213 -0.85 24.05 8.78
N LYS A 214 -1.38 25.29 8.70
CA LYS A 214 -2.64 25.66 9.37
C LYS A 214 -3.82 24.86 8.81
N PHE A 215 -3.89 24.75 7.48
CA PHE A 215 -4.89 23.91 6.81
C PHE A 215 -4.80 22.45 7.24
N ALA A 216 -3.60 21.86 7.27
CA ALA A 216 -3.42 20.48 7.72
C ALA A 216 -3.92 20.28 9.16
N LYS A 217 -3.63 21.21 10.07
CA LYS A 217 -4.15 21.17 11.44
C LYS A 217 -5.68 21.24 11.48
N LYS A 218 -6.27 22.15 10.71
CA LYS A 218 -7.74 22.30 10.59
C LYS A 218 -8.38 21.04 10.02
N LEU A 219 -7.79 20.47 8.96
CA LEU A 219 -8.25 19.25 8.32
C LEU A 219 -8.29 18.07 9.30
N PHE A 220 -7.20 17.87 10.06
CA PHE A 220 -7.14 16.81 11.06
C PHE A 220 -8.15 17.01 12.19
N SER A 221 -8.32 18.24 12.69
CA SER A 221 -9.33 18.53 13.71
C SER A 221 -10.77 18.32 13.21
N THR A 222 -11.01 18.48 11.92
CA THR A 222 -12.33 18.30 11.33
C THR A 222 -12.67 16.84 11.05
N TYR A 223 -11.70 16.07 10.54
CA TYR A 223 -11.96 14.71 10.03
C TYR A 223 -11.28 13.58 10.80
N GLY A 224 -10.40 13.89 11.76
CA GLY A 224 -9.58 12.89 12.43
C GLY A 224 -10.39 11.78 13.10
N GLU A 225 -11.44 12.12 13.86
CA GLU A 225 -12.30 11.12 14.50
C GLU A 225 -13.17 10.38 13.48
N ASN A 226 -13.78 11.10 12.53
CA ASN A 226 -14.61 10.47 11.50
C ASN A 226 -13.80 9.50 10.63
N SER A 227 -12.52 9.81 10.37
CA SER A 227 -11.64 8.94 9.59
C SER A 227 -11.42 7.57 10.24
N LYS A 228 -11.30 7.51 11.57
CA LYS A 228 -11.18 6.25 12.32
C LYS A 228 -12.47 5.44 12.25
N ILE A 229 -13.62 6.10 12.37
CA ILE A 229 -14.94 5.45 12.26
C ILE A 229 -15.11 4.84 10.86
N LEU A 230 -14.85 5.61 9.80
CA LEU A 230 -14.99 5.13 8.42
C LEU A 230 -13.94 4.08 8.05
N ALA A 231 -12.72 4.13 8.63
CA ALA A 231 -11.74 3.08 8.46
C ALA A 231 -12.19 1.73 9.06
N GLN A 232 -13.12 1.72 10.02
CA GLN A 232 -13.72 0.52 10.59
C GLN A 232 -15.04 0.13 9.90
N GLY A 233 -15.59 0.98 9.05
CA GLY A 233 -16.82 0.76 8.31
C GLY A 233 -16.72 -0.31 7.22
N PRO A 234 -17.87 -0.76 6.66
CA PRO A 234 -17.92 -1.78 5.62
C PRO A 234 -17.21 -1.34 4.33
N GLU A 235 -17.21 -0.05 4.03
CA GLU A 235 -16.57 0.53 2.83
C GLU A 235 -15.05 0.31 2.84
N ALA A 236 -14.42 0.32 4.02
CA ALA A 236 -12.99 0.08 4.18
C ALA A 236 -12.64 -1.41 4.44
N ALA A 237 -13.61 -2.33 4.41
CA ALA A 237 -13.35 -3.74 4.74
C ALA A 237 -12.27 -4.38 3.85
N GLY A 238 -12.29 -4.09 2.55
CA GLY A 238 -11.27 -4.55 1.61
C GLY A 238 -9.88 -3.97 1.90
N ASP A 239 -9.82 -2.73 2.32
CA ASP A 239 -8.57 -2.06 2.67
C ASP A 239 -8.01 -2.58 3.99
N ARG A 240 -8.87 -2.87 4.99
CA ARG A 240 -8.46 -3.54 6.23
C ARG A 240 -7.87 -4.91 5.95
N LEU A 241 -8.52 -5.72 5.12
CA LEU A 241 -7.99 -7.03 4.74
C LEU A 241 -6.60 -6.90 4.08
N LYS A 242 -6.42 -5.95 3.16
CA LYS A 242 -5.11 -5.68 2.55
C LYS A 242 -4.07 -5.25 3.59
N THR A 243 -4.47 -4.44 4.57
CA THR A 243 -3.58 -3.96 5.64
C THR A 243 -3.13 -5.12 6.52
N GLU A 244 -4.04 -5.98 6.97
CA GLU A 244 -3.73 -7.16 7.78
C GLU A 244 -2.86 -8.17 7.01
N MET A 245 -3.17 -8.41 5.74
CA MET A 245 -2.35 -9.25 4.87
C MET A 245 -0.94 -8.67 4.67
N SER A 246 -0.81 -7.36 4.57
CA SER A 246 0.46 -6.65 4.46
C SER A 246 1.29 -6.82 5.74
N GLU A 247 0.68 -6.68 6.92
CA GLU A 247 1.35 -6.93 8.20
C GLU A 247 1.78 -8.39 8.38
N LEU A 248 0.91 -9.33 8.01
CA LEU A 248 1.23 -10.75 8.04
C LEU A 248 2.45 -11.07 7.17
N LYS A 249 2.47 -10.57 5.92
CA LYS A 249 3.59 -10.74 5.00
C LYS A 249 4.89 -10.15 5.55
N ASP A 250 4.84 -8.95 6.13
CA ASP A 250 6.01 -8.30 6.74
C ASP A 250 6.55 -9.10 7.94
N ASN A 251 5.66 -9.65 8.77
CA ASN A 251 6.05 -10.47 9.92
C ASN A 251 6.65 -11.82 9.51
N VAL A 252 6.05 -12.50 8.54
CA VAL A 252 6.57 -13.77 8.01
C VAL A 252 7.91 -13.56 7.28
N GLY A 253 8.07 -12.46 6.55
CA GLY A 253 9.31 -12.15 5.85
C GLY A 253 10.49 -11.77 6.75
N LYS A 254 10.27 -11.61 8.06
CA LYS A 254 11.32 -11.38 9.08
C LYS A 254 11.79 -12.66 9.78
N LEU A 255 11.11 -13.80 9.56
CA LEU A 255 11.49 -15.11 10.09
C LEU A 255 12.59 -15.75 9.23
#